data_3b1fb3a5a8c7e2eb30ef4b8c97c01134
#
_entry.id   3b1fb3a5a8c7e2eb30ef4b8c97c01134
#
_cell.length_a   1.000
_cell.length_b   1.000
_cell.length_c   1.000
_cell.angle_alpha   90.00
_cell.angle_beta   90.00
_cell.angle_gamma   90.00
#
_symmetry.space_group_name_H-M   'P 1'
#
loop_
_entity.id
_entity.type
_entity.pdbx_description
1 polymer ?
#
loop_
_entity_poly.entity_id
_entity_poly.type
_entity_poly.pdbx_seq_one_letter_code
_entity_poly.pdbx_strand_id
1 'polypeptide(L)'
;MIKKYSKIIAFFLFSLSTFAQENKPSGASKNQELTIEGLSIYPNPVNTGKIYITTKSSLDKKVEIYTVIGKKVLELVVTSKEVNISNLEAGVYNIKNKKGNASATRKLIIN
;
A
#
# COMPACT_ATOMS: atom_id res chain seq x y z
N MET A 1 36.04 -40.13 10.26
CA MET A 1 36.27 -38.69 10.15
C MET A 1 35.60 -38.09 8.97
N ILE A 2 35.80 -38.67 7.83
CA ILE A 2 35.17 -38.15 6.61
C ILE A 2 33.66 -38.14 6.69
N LYS A 3 33.11 -39.10 7.38
CA LYS A 3 31.66 -39.21 7.52
C LYS A 3 31.04 -38.00 8.21
N LYS A 4 31.77 -37.44 9.16
CA LYS A 4 31.26 -36.31 9.90
C LYS A 4 31.09 -35.09 9.00
N TYR A 5 32.02 -34.92 8.11
CA TYR A 5 31.96 -33.79 7.23
C TYR A 5 30.81 -33.86 6.25
N SER A 6 30.55 -35.06 5.76
CA SER A 6 29.46 -35.17 4.80
C SER A 6 28.10 -34.90 5.45
N LYS A 7 27.95 -35.23 6.71
CA LYS A 7 26.70 -34.93 7.41
C LYS A 7 26.51 -33.45 7.57
N ILE A 8 27.56 -32.73 7.86
CA ILE A 8 27.50 -31.30 8.02
C ILE A 8 27.12 -30.62 6.70
N ILE A 9 27.69 -31.10 5.64
CA ILE A 9 27.39 -30.54 4.33
C ILE A 9 25.93 -30.72 3.96
N ALA A 10 25.39 -31.88 4.24
CA ALA A 10 23.99 -32.15 3.95
C ALA A 10 23.08 -31.23 4.75
N PHE A 11 23.46 -30.91 5.93
CA PHE A 11 22.66 -30.05 6.76
C PHE A 11 22.62 -28.63 6.19
N PHE A 12 23.71 -28.15 5.67
CA PHE A 12 23.76 -26.85 5.03
C PHE A 12 22.82 -26.74 3.85
N LEU A 13 22.83 -27.74 3.01
CA LEU A 13 21.99 -27.72 1.82
C LEU A 13 20.52 -27.67 2.19
N PHE A 14 20.17 -28.33 3.22
CA PHE A 14 18.80 -28.37 3.66
C PHE A 14 18.30 -26.99 4.11
N SER A 15 19.13 -26.26 4.81
CA SER A 15 18.71 -24.97 5.29
C SER A 15 18.54 -23.97 4.16
N LEU A 16 19.31 -24.07 3.11
CA LEU A 16 19.16 -23.18 1.97
C LEU A 16 17.85 -23.39 1.25
N SER A 17 17.43 -24.62 1.09
CA SER A 17 16.18 -24.85 0.38
C SER A 17 14.98 -24.34 1.17
N THR A 18 15.05 -24.42 2.48
CA THR A 18 13.96 -23.88 3.28
C THR A 18 13.81 -22.40 3.08
N PHE A 19 14.91 -21.72 3.04
CA PHE A 19 14.88 -20.28 2.88
C PHE A 19 14.27 -19.87 1.54
N ALA A 20 14.60 -20.58 0.49
CA ALA A 20 14.10 -20.25 -0.83
C ALA A 20 12.59 -20.37 -0.93
N GLN A 21 12.01 -21.28 -0.21
CA GLN A 21 10.58 -21.49 -0.30
C GLN A 21 9.77 -20.35 0.28
N GLU A 22 10.29 -19.67 1.24
CA GLU A 22 9.54 -18.62 1.90
C GLU A 22 9.26 -17.46 1.00
N ASN A 23 10.08 -17.24 0.03
CA ASN A 23 9.90 -16.09 -0.83
C ASN A 23 8.73 -16.22 -1.77
N LYS A 24 8.39 -17.42 -2.16
CA LYS A 24 7.34 -17.61 -3.13
C LYS A 24 5.96 -17.26 -2.62
N PRO A 25 5.58 -17.69 -1.45
CA PRO A 25 4.22 -17.41 -0.98
C PRO A 25 3.94 -15.94 -0.88
N SER A 26 4.94 -15.16 -0.53
CA SER A 26 4.70 -13.75 -0.35
C SER A 26 4.32 -13.07 -1.65
N GLY A 27 4.80 -13.57 -2.75
CA GLY A 27 4.44 -13.01 -4.02
C GLY A 27 3.00 -13.29 -4.41
N ALA A 28 2.49 -14.41 -3.97
CA ALA A 28 1.15 -14.81 -4.36
C ALA A 28 0.07 -14.00 -3.66
N SER A 29 0.38 -13.44 -2.51
CA SER A 29 -0.65 -12.74 -1.75
C SER A 29 -1.15 -11.50 -2.46
N LYS A 30 -0.42 -10.98 -3.41
CA LYS A 30 -0.87 -9.81 -4.15
C LYS A 30 -2.13 -10.06 -4.94
N ASN A 31 -2.38 -11.28 -5.28
CA ASN A 31 -3.52 -11.59 -6.12
C ASN A 31 -4.84 -11.45 -5.40
N GLN A 32 -4.79 -11.32 -4.08
CA GLN A 32 -6.00 -11.26 -3.29
C GLN A 32 -6.59 -9.88 -3.25
N GLU A 33 -5.82 -8.89 -3.60
CA GLU A 33 -6.25 -7.52 -3.42
C GLU A 33 -7.12 -7.07 -4.58
N LEU A 34 -8.28 -6.51 -4.25
CA LEU A 34 -9.16 -5.91 -5.24
C LEU A 34 -8.74 -4.47 -5.45
N THR A 35 -8.70 -4.05 -6.69
CA THR A 35 -8.33 -2.68 -7.02
C THR A 35 -9.58 -1.86 -7.26
N ILE A 36 -9.44 -0.54 -7.10
CA ILE A 36 -10.52 0.39 -7.37
C ILE A 36 -10.40 0.85 -8.82
N GLU A 37 -11.39 0.51 -9.60
CA GLU A 37 -11.35 0.78 -11.02
C GLU A 37 -11.47 2.26 -11.31
N GLY A 38 -10.59 2.76 -12.19
CA GLY A 38 -10.63 4.15 -12.59
C GLY A 38 -10.16 5.13 -11.55
N LEU A 39 -9.47 4.67 -10.51
CA LEU A 39 -9.01 5.56 -9.44
C LEU A 39 -8.01 6.58 -9.96
N SER A 40 -8.28 7.84 -9.70
CA SER A 40 -7.39 8.92 -10.05
C SER A 40 -7.39 9.93 -8.91
N ILE A 41 -6.21 10.37 -8.52
CA ILE A 41 -6.02 11.34 -7.44
C ILE A 41 -5.17 12.48 -7.99
N TYR A 42 -5.72 13.69 -7.96
CA TYR A 42 -5.02 14.82 -8.56
C TYR A 42 -5.38 16.11 -7.84
N PRO A 43 -4.54 17.13 -7.92
CA PRO A 43 -3.18 17.11 -8.43
C PRO A 43 -2.25 16.40 -7.48
N ASN A 44 -1.13 15.91 -8.01
CA ASN A 44 -0.15 15.21 -7.18
C ASN A 44 1.21 15.38 -7.85
N PRO A 45 2.08 16.24 -7.37
CA PRO A 45 2.04 16.98 -6.09
C PRO A 45 0.94 18.01 -6.00
N VAL A 46 0.51 18.29 -4.78
CA VAL A 46 -0.57 19.24 -4.55
C VAL A 46 -0.06 20.41 -3.70
N ASN A 47 -0.51 21.63 -4.05
CA ASN A 47 -0.14 22.81 -3.28
C ASN A 47 -1.34 23.70 -2.98
N THR A 48 -2.55 23.24 -3.28
CA THR A 48 -3.75 24.04 -3.11
C THR A 48 -4.56 23.70 -1.89
N GLY A 49 -4.14 22.69 -1.11
CA GLY A 49 -4.90 22.25 0.04
C GLY A 49 -6.08 21.37 -0.29
N LYS A 50 -6.26 21.02 -1.55
CA LYS A 50 -7.38 20.17 -1.97
C LYS A 50 -6.90 19.18 -3.01
N ILE A 51 -7.40 17.95 -2.90
CA ILE A 51 -7.20 16.96 -3.95
C ILE A 51 -8.56 16.48 -4.41
N TYR A 52 -8.56 15.88 -5.58
CA TYR A 52 -9.77 15.30 -6.15
C TYR A 52 -9.53 13.82 -6.38
N ILE A 53 -10.50 13.01 -5.96
CA ILE A 53 -10.42 11.58 -6.09
C ILE A 53 -11.59 11.13 -6.95
N THR A 54 -11.30 10.53 -8.08
CA THR A 54 -12.33 10.04 -8.98
C THR A 54 -12.17 8.55 -9.18
N THR A 55 -13.29 7.88 -9.39
CA THR A 55 -13.33 6.46 -9.70
C THR A 55 -14.37 6.26 -10.77
N LYS A 56 -14.39 5.08 -11.35
CA LYS A 56 -15.34 4.78 -12.41
C LYS A 56 -16.78 4.84 -11.92
N SER A 57 -17.01 4.43 -10.70
CA SER A 57 -18.35 4.55 -10.12
C SER A 57 -18.32 5.61 -9.04
N SER A 58 -19.49 6.17 -8.72
CA SER A 58 -19.59 7.30 -7.81
C SER A 58 -19.96 6.91 -6.40
N LEU A 59 -19.73 5.66 -6.02
CA LEU A 59 -20.04 5.23 -4.66
C LEU A 59 -19.12 5.92 -3.66
N ASP A 60 -19.61 6.03 -2.42
CA ASP A 60 -18.85 6.64 -1.35
C ASP A 60 -17.53 5.89 -1.13
N LYS A 61 -16.54 6.63 -0.71
CA LYS A 61 -15.21 6.09 -0.47
C LYS A 61 -14.74 6.49 0.91
N LYS A 62 -14.03 5.58 1.57
CA LYS A 62 -13.34 5.92 2.81
C LYS A 62 -11.89 6.24 2.46
N VAL A 63 -11.44 7.40 2.90
CA VAL A 63 -10.10 7.89 2.60
C VAL A 63 -9.32 7.97 3.89
N GLU A 64 -8.15 7.35 3.90
CA GLU A 64 -7.24 7.40 5.04
C GLU A 64 -5.89 7.86 4.55
N ILE A 65 -5.30 8.83 5.22
CA ILE A 65 -3.98 9.35 4.84
C ILE A 65 -3.02 9.07 5.99
N TYR A 66 -1.87 8.51 5.63
CA TYR A 66 -0.86 8.09 6.59
C TYR A 66 0.47 8.75 6.25
N THR A 67 1.27 9.02 7.28
CA THR A 67 2.65 9.41 7.08
C THR A 67 3.44 8.21 6.59
N VAL A 68 4.68 8.46 6.15
CA VAL A 68 5.53 7.37 5.65
C VAL A 68 5.88 6.37 6.74
N ILE A 69 5.77 6.76 8.00
CA ILE A 69 6.03 5.83 9.11
C ILE A 69 4.77 5.13 9.58
N GLY A 70 3.65 5.34 8.88
CA GLY A 70 2.43 4.60 9.17
C GLY A 70 1.46 5.25 10.14
N LYS A 71 1.68 6.51 10.49
CA LYS A 71 0.77 7.20 11.39
C LYS A 71 -0.40 7.79 10.60
N LYS A 72 -1.62 7.47 11.02
CA LYS A 72 -2.81 8.01 10.36
C LYS A 72 -3.00 9.47 10.75
N VAL A 73 -3.10 10.36 9.77
CA VAL A 73 -3.27 11.78 9.99
C VAL A 73 -4.60 12.31 9.50
N LEU A 74 -5.32 11.54 8.71
CA LEU A 74 -6.64 11.95 8.22
C LEU A 74 -7.47 10.72 7.92
N GLU A 75 -8.75 10.78 8.25
CA GLU A 75 -9.69 9.72 7.91
C GLU A 75 -11.05 10.33 7.71
N LEU A 76 -11.68 10.05 6.56
CA LEU A 76 -13.02 10.56 6.31
C LEU A 76 -13.71 9.74 5.24
N VAL A 77 -15.02 9.85 5.19
CA VAL A 77 -15.84 9.25 4.15
C VAL A 77 -16.19 10.35 3.16
N VAL A 78 -15.90 10.12 1.90
CA VAL A 78 -16.07 11.13 0.85
C VAL A 78 -17.23 10.74 -0.01
N THR A 79 -18.21 11.62 -0.12
CA THR A 79 -19.35 11.43 -1.01
C THR A 79 -19.21 12.23 -2.27
N SER A 80 -18.22 13.11 -2.35
CA SER A 80 -17.93 13.90 -3.54
C SER A 80 -16.50 13.63 -3.96
N LYS A 81 -16.05 14.34 -4.99
CA LYS A 81 -14.69 14.15 -5.48
C LYS A 81 -13.66 14.87 -4.62
N GLU A 82 -14.06 15.91 -3.95
CA GLU A 82 -13.12 16.83 -3.33
C GLU A 82 -12.76 16.41 -1.93
N VAL A 83 -11.46 16.47 -1.61
CA VAL A 83 -10.95 16.14 -0.28
C VAL A 83 -10.09 17.33 0.18
N ASN A 84 -10.42 17.85 1.34
CA ASN A 84 -9.69 18.96 1.93
C ASN A 84 -8.52 18.43 2.72
N ILE A 85 -7.30 18.81 2.32
CA ILE A 85 -6.09 18.40 3.00
C ILE A 85 -5.30 19.60 3.52
N SER A 86 -5.97 20.74 3.67
CA SER A 86 -5.28 21.97 4.04
C SER A 86 -4.66 21.91 5.44
N ASN A 87 -5.10 20.99 6.28
CA ASN A 87 -4.53 20.83 7.60
C ASN A 87 -3.27 19.98 7.64
N LEU A 88 -2.88 19.40 6.53
CA LEU A 88 -1.70 18.56 6.46
C LEU A 88 -0.49 19.38 6.03
N GLU A 89 0.63 19.13 6.67
CA GLU A 89 1.86 19.82 6.34
C GLU A 89 2.47 19.26 5.06
N ALA A 90 3.34 20.03 4.46
CA ALA A 90 4.05 19.59 3.26
C ALA A 90 4.84 18.33 3.58
N GLY A 91 4.82 17.39 2.67
CA GLY A 91 5.53 16.13 2.89
C GLY A 91 4.99 15.03 2.00
N VAL A 92 5.48 13.83 2.24
CA VAL A 92 5.11 12.64 1.48
C VAL A 92 4.20 11.79 2.36
N TYR A 93 3.09 11.37 1.79
CA TYR A 93 2.06 10.60 2.52
C TYR A 93 1.63 9.41 1.68
N ASN A 94 0.98 8.48 2.33
CA ASN A 94 0.28 7.39 1.65
C ASN A 94 -1.19 7.60 1.84
N ILE A 95 -1.94 7.64 0.73
CA ILE A 95 -3.39 7.80 0.80
C ILE A 95 -4.03 6.48 0.41
N LYS A 96 -4.87 5.97 1.29
CA LYS A 96 -5.54 4.71 1.10
C LYS A 96 -7.02 4.95 0.87
N ASN A 97 -7.53 4.42 -0.22
CA ASN A 97 -8.93 4.54 -0.58
C ASN A 97 -9.60 3.20 -0.47
N LYS A 98 -10.75 3.17 0.20
CA LYS A 98 -11.54 1.97 0.35
C LYS A 98 -12.91 2.20 -0.24
N LYS A 99 -13.36 1.25 -1.04
CA LYS A 99 -14.65 1.33 -1.70
C LYS A 99 -15.23 -0.06 -1.76
N GLY A 100 -16.21 -0.32 -0.89
CA GLY A 100 -16.74 -1.66 -0.74
C GLY A 100 -15.63 -2.58 -0.28
N ASN A 101 -15.39 -3.63 -1.04
CA ASN A 101 -14.33 -4.59 -0.73
C ASN A 101 -13.02 -4.25 -1.39
N ALA A 102 -12.99 -3.20 -2.19
CA ALA A 102 -11.78 -2.81 -2.91
C ALA A 102 -11.01 -1.79 -2.13
N SER A 103 -9.69 -1.79 -2.29
CA SER A 103 -8.85 -0.77 -1.68
C SER A 103 -7.65 -0.50 -2.58
N ALA A 104 -7.11 0.70 -2.46
CA ALA A 104 -5.93 1.09 -3.23
C ALA A 104 -5.17 2.13 -2.46
N THR A 105 -3.85 2.00 -2.46
CA THR A 105 -2.96 2.93 -1.79
C THR A 105 -2.10 3.63 -2.83
N ARG A 106 -1.99 4.93 -2.70
CA ARG A 106 -1.18 5.74 -3.61
C ARG A 106 -0.30 6.68 -2.81
N LYS A 107 0.80 7.09 -3.42
CA LYS A 107 1.66 8.09 -2.82
C LYS A 107 1.05 9.47 -3.06
N LEU A 108 1.06 10.32 -2.03
CA LEU A 108 0.56 11.69 -2.14
C LEU A 108 1.66 12.62 -1.70
N ILE A 109 1.97 13.61 -2.53
CA ILE A 109 3.01 14.58 -2.23
C ILE A 109 2.34 15.95 -2.06
N ILE A 110 2.57 16.55 -0.91
CA ILE A 110 2.04 17.88 -0.59
C ILE A 110 3.21 18.85 -0.55
N ASN A 111 3.15 19.86 -1.39
CA ASN A 111 4.19 20.88 -1.45
C ASN A 111 3.87 22.06 -0.54
#